data_9d856e0bbacdcec0254e3b040742537b
#
_entry.id   9d856e0bbacdcec0254e3b040742537b
#
_cell.length_a   1.000
_cell.length_b   1.000
_cell.length_c   1.000
_cell.angle_alpha   90.00
_cell.angle_beta   90.00
_cell.angle_gamma   90.00
#
_symmetry.space_group_name_H-M   'P 1'
#
loop_
_entity.id
_entity.type
_entity.pdbx_description
1 polymer ?
#
loop_
_entity_poly.entity_id
_entity_poly.type
_entity_poly.pdbx_seq_one_letter_code
_entity_poly.pdbx_strand_id
1 'polypeptide(L)'
;MKRFILFLVATAAVAAVACYVTLHFSQHRVTPDEVTSHEWLHRELNLTAEQLKALEPIEQTFGARQRELAESLRKANRQLARVMAEDKAYTPRVTAAVEHVHHRMGELQKTSIEHVFAMRAVLSPEQGDRLLVLAQQALEQSP
;
A
#
# COMPACT_ATOMS: atom_id res chain seq x y z
N MET A 1 46.40 -16.16 -12.81
CA MET A 1 45.31 -15.82 -13.71
C MET A 1 43.97 -16.41 -13.32
N LYS A 2 43.80 -17.73 -13.08
CA LYS A 2 42.51 -18.36 -12.71
C LYS A 2 41.84 -17.76 -11.45
N ARG A 3 42.62 -17.44 -10.41
CA ARG A 3 42.09 -16.82 -9.16
C ARG A 3 41.58 -15.41 -9.33
N PHE A 4 42.14 -14.64 -10.28
CA PHE A 4 41.72 -13.27 -10.59
C PHE A 4 40.39 -13.26 -11.36
N ILE A 5 40.22 -14.23 -12.26
CA ILE A 5 38.97 -14.42 -13.03
C ILE A 5 37.83 -14.86 -12.09
N LEU A 6 38.12 -15.72 -11.11
CA LEU A 6 37.14 -16.17 -10.10
C LEU A 6 36.65 -14.99 -9.21
N PHE A 7 37.58 -14.07 -8.86
CA PHE A 7 37.22 -12.87 -8.08
C PHE A 7 36.34 -11.90 -8.90
N LEU A 8 36.66 -11.69 -10.18
CA LEU A 8 35.86 -10.85 -11.09
C LEU A 8 34.43 -11.42 -11.32
N VAL A 9 34.31 -12.74 -11.45
CA VAL A 9 32.99 -13.40 -11.60
C VAL A 9 32.19 -13.30 -10.31
N ALA A 10 32.80 -13.46 -9.14
CA ALA A 10 32.13 -13.34 -7.86
C ALA A 10 31.65 -11.91 -7.59
N THR A 11 32.44 -10.87 -7.92
CA THR A 11 32.02 -9.47 -7.75
C THR A 11 30.91 -9.09 -8.75
N ALA A 12 30.94 -9.58 -9.98
CA ALA A 12 29.88 -9.38 -10.95
C ALA A 12 28.57 -10.05 -10.53
N ALA A 13 28.62 -11.25 -9.94
CA ALA A 13 27.44 -11.93 -9.42
C ALA A 13 26.81 -11.18 -8.23
N VAL A 14 27.62 -10.67 -7.29
CA VAL A 14 27.13 -9.87 -6.16
C VAL A 14 26.49 -8.57 -6.64
N ALA A 15 27.10 -7.89 -7.62
CA ALA A 15 26.53 -6.67 -8.22
C ALA A 15 25.23 -6.94 -8.96
N ALA A 16 25.11 -8.06 -9.67
CA ALA A 16 23.87 -8.46 -10.36
C ALA A 16 22.74 -8.79 -9.37
N VAL A 17 23.05 -9.48 -8.27
CA VAL A 17 22.08 -9.78 -7.20
C VAL A 17 21.65 -8.48 -6.49
N ALA A 18 22.57 -7.59 -6.18
CA ALA A 18 22.26 -6.29 -5.58
C ALA A 18 21.38 -5.44 -6.52
N CYS A 19 21.68 -5.41 -7.81
CA CYS A 19 20.88 -4.71 -8.82
C CYS A 19 19.49 -5.34 -8.98
N TYR A 20 19.39 -6.67 -8.99
CA TYR A 20 18.12 -7.41 -9.05
C TYR A 20 17.26 -7.15 -7.81
N VAL A 21 17.86 -7.22 -6.60
CA VAL A 21 17.18 -6.90 -5.33
C VAL A 21 16.72 -5.44 -5.34
N THR A 22 17.56 -4.49 -5.76
CA THR A 22 17.20 -3.07 -5.82
C THR A 22 16.08 -2.82 -6.83
N LEU A 23 16.10 -3.45 -8.00
CA LEU A 23 15.03 -3.34 -8.99
C LEU A 23 13.73 -4.00 -8.52
N HIS A 24 13.81 -5.14 -7.83
CA HIS A 24 12.63 -5.85 -7.33
C HIS A 24 12.00 -5.14 -6.12
N PHE A 25 12.83 -4.56 -5.22
CA PHE A 25 12.34 -3.74 -4.11
C PHE A 25 11.90 -2.34 -4.53
N SER A 26 12.43 -1.77 -5.62
CA SER A 26 11.96 -0.48 -6.11
C SER A 26 10.62 -0.56 -6.83
N GLN A 27 10.19 -1.73 -7.29
CA GLN A 27 8.84 -1.96 -7.80
C GLN A 27 7.77 -1.98 -6.68
N HIS A 28 8.18 -2.08 -5.42
CA HIS A 28 7.28 -2.00 -4.25
C HIS A 28 7.40 -0.69 -3.47
N ARG A 29 8.10 0.31 -4.01
CA ARG A 29 7.92 1.68 -3.50
C ARG A 29 6.56 2.17 -3.99
N VAL A 30 5.67 2.44 -3.05
CA VAL A 30 4.48 3.26 -3.27
C VAL A 30 4.97 4.55 -3.93
N THR A 31 5.00 4.56 -5.25
CA THR A 31 5.30 5.70 -6.11
C THR A 31 4.02 6.51 -6.30
N PRO A 32 4.07 7.77 -6.75
CA PRO A 32 2.95 8.70 -6.81
C PRO A 32 1.86 8.32 -7.83
N ASP A 33 1.39 7.08 -7.78
CA ASP A 33 0.35 6.54 -8.64
C ASP A 33 -1.08 6.79 -8.09
N GLU A 34 -1.20 7.47 -6.95
CA GLU A 34 -2.52 7.79 -6.41
C GLU A 34 -3.31 8.72 -7.36
N VAL A 35 -2.66 9.66 -8.01
CA VAL A 35 -3.30 10.57 -8.98
C VAL A 35 -3.74 9.82 -10.24
N THR A 36 -2.89 8.92 -10.76
CA THR A 36 -3.20 8.08 -11.93
C THR A 36 -4.29 7.05 -11.63
N SER A 37 -4.34 6.51 -10.43
CA SER A 37 -5.36 5.55 -9.98
C SER A 37 -6.74 6.19 -9.88
N HIS A 38 -6.86 7.41 -9.34
CA HIS A 38 -8.11 8.16 -9.29
C HIS A 38 -8.63 8.58 -10.66
N GLU A 39 -7.77 9.14 -11.51
CA GLU A 39 -8.13 9.52 -12.88
C GLU A 39 -8.55 8.32 -13.73
N TRP A 40 -7.91 7.16 -13.52
CA TRP A 40 -8.31 5.92 -14.18
C TRP A 40 -9.71 5.49 -13.72
N LEU A 41 -9.99 5.49 -12.43
CA LEU A 41 -11.29 5.11 -11.87
C LEU A 41 -12.40 6.04 -12.36
N HIS A 42 -12.16 7.36 -12.43
CA HIS A 42 -13.10 8.33 -12.96
C HIS A 42 -13.46 8.05 -14.42
N ARG A 43 -12.48 7.66 -15.23
CA ARG A 43 -12.70 7.29 -16.64
C ARG A 43 -13.44 5.97 -16.78
N GLU A 44 -13.07 4.96 -15.97
CA GLU A 44 -13.69 3.64 -16.02
C GLU A 44 -15.17 3.67 -15.61
N LEU A 45 -15.54 4.57 -14.70
CA LEU A 45 -16.92 4.76 -14.24
C LEU A 45 -17.71 5.79 -15.07
N ASN A 46 -17.08 6.50 -16.00
CA ASN A 46 -17.72 7.56 -16.82
C ASN A 46 -18.47 8.58 -15.95
N LEU A 47 -17.79 9.17 -14.96
CA LEU A 47 -18.40 10.08 -13.98
C LEU A 47 -18.85 11.39 -14.63
N THR A 48 -20.02 11.89 -14.23
CA THR A 48 -20.51 13.23 -14.62
C THR A 48 -19.79 14.32 -13.79
N ALA A 49 -19.87 15.57 -14.25
CA ALA A 49 -19.30 16.71 -13.54
C ALA A 49 -19.95 16.91 -12.15
N GLU A 50 -21.23 16.62 -12.02
CA GLU A 50 -21.97 16.67 -10.75
C GLU A 50 -21.49 15.59 -9.79
N GLN A 51 -21.26 14.38 -10.29
CA GLN A 51 -20.72 13.26 -9.49
C GLN A 51 -19.29 13.54 -9.04
N LEU A 52 -18.43 14.07 -9.91
CA LEU A 52 -17.08 14.49 -9.54
C LEU A 52 -17.10 15.51 -8.41
N LYS A 53 -17.98 16.52 -8.49
CA LYS A 53 -18.14 17.52 -7.44
C LYS A 53 -18.66 16.91 -6.12
N ALA A 54 -19.54 15.92 -6.20
CA ALA A 54 -20.06 15.21 -5.02
C ALA A 54 -19.02 14.29 -4.37
N LEU A 55 -18.11 13.72 -5.18
CA LEU A 55 -17.00 12.87 -4.70
C LEU A 55 -15.88 13.68 -4.03
N GLU A 56 -15.64 14.92 -4.45
CA GLU A 56 -14.52 15.72 -3.96
C GLU A 56 -14.37 15.75 -2.42
N PRO A 57 -15.42 16.05 -1.60
CA PRO A 57 -15.28 16.01 -0.15
C PRO A 57 -15.03 14.61 0.41
N ILE A 58 -15.55 13.55 -0.24
CA ILE A 58 -15.32 12.15 0.13
C ILE A 58 -13.85 11.81 -0.07
N GLU A 59 -13.28 12.18 -1.21
CA GLU A 59 -11.87 11.98 -1.56
C GLU A 59 -10.92 12.75 -0.61
N GLN A 60 -11.24 14.01 -0.32
CA GLN A 60 -10.44 14.82 0.60
C GLN A 60 -10.41 14.21 2.00
N THR A 61 -11.55 13.75 2.51
CA THR A 61 -11.68 13.11 3.81
C THR A 61 -10.90 11.80 3.86
N PHE A 62 -11.05 10.97 2.83
CA PHE A 62 -10.31 9.71 2.71
C PHE A 62 -8.80 9.94 2.65
N GLY A 63 -8.33 10.82 1.77
CA GLY A 63 -6.90 11.11 1.62
C GLY A 63 -6.26 11.66 2.90
N ALA A 64 -6.97 12.49 3.67
CA ALA A 64 -6.49 12.96 4.96
C ALA A 64 -6.36 11.79 5.96
N ARG A 65 -7.39 10.94 6.07
CA ARG A 65 -7.40 9.79 6.98
C ARG A 65 -6.36 8.73 6.59
N GLN A 66 -6.22 8.46 5.32
CA GLN A 66 -5.22 7.52 4.79
C GLN A 66 -3.80 7.96 5.15
N ARG A 67 -3.46 9.25 4.96
CA ARG A 67 -2.14 9.80 5.33
C ARG A 67 -1.86 9.65 6.83
N GLU A 68 -2.83 9.97 7.68
CA GLU A 68 -2.72 9.81 9.14
C GLU A 68 -2.43 8.35 9.53
N LEU A 69 -3.23 7.41 8.99
CA LEU A 69 -3.10 5.99 9.28
C LEU A 69 -1.79 5.41 8.74
N ALA A 70 -1.37 5.80 7.52
CA ALA A 70 -0.09 5.40 6.95
C ALA A 70 1.09 5.88 7.79
N GLU A 71 1.02 7.10 8.34
CA GLU A 71 2.05 7.60 9.26
C GLU A 71 2.04 6.83 10.59
N SER A 72 0.86 6.52 11.12
CA SER A 72 0.70 5.71 12.33
C SER A 72 1.28 4.30 12.14
N LEU A 73 1.02 3.66 10.98
CA LEU A 73 1.59 2.36 10.63
C LEU A 73 3.13 2.44 10.54
N ARG A 74 3.68 3.48 9.91
CA ARG A 74 5.14 3.70 9.88
C ARG A 74 5.74 3.84 11.29
N LYS A 75 5.04 4.52 12.20
CA LYS A 75 5.46 4.63 13.62
C LYS A 75 5.44 3.26 14.32
N ALA A 76 4.37 2.49 14.14
CA ALA A 76 4.25 1.13 14.69
C ALA A 76 5.38 0.20 14.19
N ASN A 77 5.67 0.21 12.88
CA ASN A 77 6.77 -0.56 12.30
C ASN A 77 8.15 -0.15 12.87
N ARG A 78 8.41 1.14 13.05
CA ARG A 78 9.65 1.60 13.69
C ARG A 78 9.77 1.12 15.15
N GLN A 79 8.65 1.10 15.87
CA GLN A 79 8.63 0.59 17.25
C GLN A 79 8.89 -0.92 17.28
N LEU A 80 8.25 -1.70 16.41
CA LEU A 80 8.50 -3.13 16.27
C LEU A 80 9.99 -3.41 15.99
N ALA A 81 10.57 -2.71 15.00
CA ALA A 81 11.99 -2.85 14.67
C ALA A 81 12.91 -2.56 15.89
N ARG A 82 12.58 -1.54 16.69
CA ARG A 82 13.32 -1.21 17.90
C ARG A 82 13.24 -2.32 18.95
N VAL A 83 12.02 -2.79 19.25
CA VAL A 83 11.80 -3.87 20.22
C VAL A 83 12.53 -5.15 19.80
N MET A 84 12.49 -5.50 18.51
CA MET A 84 13.23 -6.66 17.99
C MET A 84 14.75 -6.52 18.18
N ALA A 85 15.30 -5.31 17.96
CA ALA A 85 16.72 -5.04 18.14
C ALA A 85 17.15 -5.08 19.61
N GLU A 86 16.29 -4.66 20.54
CA GLU A 86 16.53 -4.69 21.99
C GLU A 86 16.44 -6.10 22.55
N ASP A 87 15.33 -6.79 22.27
CA ASP A 87 15.01 -8.08 22.89
C ASP A 87 15.78 -9.26 22.28
N LYS A 88 16.13 -9.17 20.99
CA LYS A 88 16.87 -10.21 20.21
C LYS A 88 16.26 -11.62 20.30
N ALA A 89 15.00 -11.71 20.69
CA ALA A 89 14.21 -12.93 20.83
C ALA A 89 12.73 -12.61 20.62
N TYR A 90 11.91 -13.62 20.35
CA TYR A 90 10.46 -13.45 20.22
C TYR A 90 9.80 -13.41 21.60
N THR A 91 9.74 -12.24 22.18
CA THR A 91 9.23 -11.98 23.53
C THR A 91 7.75 -11.51 23.49
N PRO A 92 7.05 -11.48 24.65
CA PRO A 92 5.72 -10.84 24.73
C PRO A 92 5.71 -9.37 24.26
N ARG A 93 6.82 -8.63 24.42
CA ARG A 93 6.97 -7.26 23.90
C ARG A 93 6.95 -7.23 22.37
N VAL A 94 7.65 -8.18 21.73
CA VAL A 94 7.65 -8.34 20.27
C VAL A 94 6.25 -8.70 19.79
N THR A 95 5.58 -9.66 20.45
CA THR A 95 4.18 -10.02 20.12
C THR A 95 3.26 -8.81 20.18
N ALA A 96 3.29 -8.03 21.26
CA ALA A 96 2.48 -6.83 21.40
C ALA A 96 2.77 -5.77 20.31
N ALA A 97 4.05 -5.62 19.92
CA ALA A 97 4.42 -4.70 18.84
C ALA A 97 3.91 -5.19 17.47
N VAL A 98 3.92 -6.50 17.21
CA VAL A 98 3.33 -7.11 15.99
C VAL A 98 1.82 -6.87 15.95
N GLU A 99 1.11 -7.13 17.04
CA GLU A 99 -0.32 -6.88 17.14
C GLU A 99 -0.67 -5.41 16.89
N HIS A 100 0.16 -4.50 17.40
CA HIS A 100 -0.02 -3.06 17.13
C HIS A 100 0.12 -2.73 15.65
N VAL A 101 1.09 -3.31 14.93
CA VAL A 101 1.23 -3.17 13.48
C VAL A 101 0.00 -3.71 12.76
N HIS A 102 -0.44 -4.93 13.09
CA HIS A 102 -1.64 -5.53 12.49
C HIS A 102 -2.89 -4.69 12.70
N HIS A 103 -3.07 -4.12 13.89
CA HIS A 103 -4.19 -3.22 14.15
C HIS A 103 -4.17 -1.99 13.22
N ARG A 104 -2.99 -1.36 13.00
CA ARG A 104 -2.87 -0.21 12.09
C ARG A 104 -3.10 -0.58 10.63
N MET A 105 -2.65 -1.76 10.20
CA MET A 105 -2.95 -2.28 8.86
C MET A 105 -4.44 -2.51 8.67
N GLY A 106 -5.11 -3.11 9.67
CA GLY A 106 -6.56 -3.33 9.64
C GLY A 106 -7.36 -2.02 9.56
N GLU A 107 -6.95 -0.97 10.29
CA GLU A 107 -7.58 0.35 10.20
C GLU A 107 -7.42 0.97 8.80
N LEU A 108 -6.26 0.81 8.15
CA LEU A 108 -6.05 1.26 6.77
C LEU A 108 -6.98 0.54 5.80
N GLN A 109 -7.05 -0.78 5.88
CA GLN A 109 -7.90 -1.59 5.03
C GLN A 109 -9.39 -1.25 5.23
N LYS A 110 -9.83 -1.12 6.49
CA LYS A 110 -11.20 -0.72 6.83
C LYS A 110 -11.54 0.64 6.23
N THR A 111 -10.66 1.63 6.38
CA THR A 111 -10.85 2.98 5.82
C THR A 111 -10.99 2.94 4.29
N SER A 112 -10.21 2.10 3.60
CA SER A 112 -10.32 1.92 2.14
C SER A 112 -11.66 1.29 1.74
N ILE A 113 -12.16 0.31 2.49
CA ILE A 113 -13.46 -0.31 2.24
C ILE A 113 -14.60 0.69 2.50
N GLU A 114 -14.55 1.44 3.60
CA GLU A 114 -15.52 2.49 3.93
C GLU A 114 -15.56 3.57 2.84
N HIS A 115 -14.42 3.93 2.27
CA HIS A 115 -14.32 4.87 1.15
C HIS A 115 -15.04 4.35 -0.10
N VAL A 116 -14.85 3.08 -0.48
CA VAL A 116 -15.57 2.47 -1.61
C VAL A 116 -17.09 2.60 -1.44
N PHE A 117 -17.61 2.34 -0.24
CA PHE A 117 -19.05 2.47 0.02
C PHE A 117 -19.52 3.92 0.09
N ALA A 118 -18.69 4.84 0.55
CA ALA A 118 -18.99 6.28 0.51
C ALA A 118 -19.06 6.80 -0.93
N MET A 119 -18.14 6.40 -1.81
CA MET A 119 -18.19 6.70 -3.24
C MET A 119 -19.47 6.13 -3.88
N ARG A 120 -19.79 4.86 -3.59
CA ARG A 120 -20.98 4.19 -4.14
C ARG A 120 -22.27 4.96 -3.86
N ALA A 121 -22.37 5.63 -2.72
CA ALA A 121 -23.58 6.35 -2.30
C ALA A 121 -23.92 7.56 -3.20
N VAL A 122 -22.96 8.08 -3.98
CA VAL A 122 -23.15 9.24 -4.87
C VAL A 122 -23.12 8.84 -6.36
N LEU A 123 -23.00 7.54 -6.65
CA LEU A 123 -22.98 6.99 -8.01
C LEU A 123 -24.35 6.45 -8.42
N SER A 124 -24.56 6.25 -9.74
CA SER A 124 -25.71 5.48 -10.21
C SER A 124 -25.60 4.01 -9.77
N PRO A 125 -26.71 3.26 -9.73
CA PRO A 125 -26.66 1.84 -9.39
C PRO A 125 -25.65 1.05 -10.24
N GLU A 126 -25.61 1.28 -11.55
CA GLU A 126 -24.74 0.59 -12.50
C GLU A 126 -23.26 0.94 -12.26
N GLN A 127 -22.95 2.23 -12.02
CA GLN A 127 -21.60 2.68 -11.67
C GLN A 127 -21.17 2.13 -10.31
N GLY A 128 -22.07 2.12 -9.34
CA GLY A 128 -21.83 1.56 -8.00
C GLY A 128 -21.52 0.07 -8.04
N ASP A 129 -22.25 -0.70 -8.86
CA ASP A 129 -22.00 -2.13 -9.03
C ASP A 129 -20.66 -2.37 -9.75
N ARG A 130 -20.33 -1.56 -10.77
CA ARG A 130 -19.01 -1.59 -11.43
C ARG A 130 -17.88 -1.28 -10.45
N LEU A 131 -18.05 -0.27 -9.60
CA LEU A 131 -17.08 0.07 -8.54
C LEU A 131 -16.83 -1.12 -7.60
N LEU A 132 -17.88 -1.84 -7.16
CA LEU A 132 -17.73 -3.00 -6.29
C LEU A 132 -16.99 -4.15 -6.97
N VAL A 133 -17.23 -4.39 -8.27
CA VAL A 133 -16.48 -5.39 -9.05
C VAL A 133 -14.99 -5.05 -9.09
N LEU A 134 -14.65 -3.77 -9.33
CA LEU A 134 -13.27 -3.31 -9.35
C LEU A 134 -12.59 -3.45 -7.97
N ALA A 135 -13.32 -3.10 -6.90
CA ALA A 135 -12.83 -3.26 -5.53
C ALA A 135 -12.61 -4.73 -5.16
N GLN A 136 -13.52 -5.64 -5.57
CA GLN A 136 -13.37 -7.08 -5.40
C GLN A 136 -12.11 -7.59 -6.10
N GLN A 137 -11.92 -7.24 -7.36
CA GLN A 137 -10.72 -7.65 -8.13
C GLN A 137 -9.42 -7.15 -7.46
N ALA A 138 -9.41 -5.92 -6.94
CA ALA A 138 -8.26 -5.38 -6.23
C ALA A 138 -7.97 -6.17 -4.94
N LEU A 139 -8.99 -6.57 -4.18
CA LEU A 139 -8.83 -7.39 -2.98
C LEU A 139 -8.32 -8.82 -3.29
N GLU A 140 -8.79 -9.42 -4.37
CA GLU A 140 -8.37 -10.77 -4.80
C GLU A 140 -6.92 -10.80 -5.32
N GLN A 141 -6.41 -9.67 -5.82
CA GLN A 141 -5.03 -9.52 -6.31
C GLN A 141 -4.05 -9.06 -5.22
N SER A 142 -4.55 -8.63 -4.06
CA SER A 142 -3.72 -8.26 -2.92
C SER A 142 -3.16 -9.52 -2.26
N PRO A 143 -1.83 -9.58 -1.97
CA PRO A 143 -1.20 -10.73 -1.35
C PRO A 143 -1.64 -10.96 0.07
#